data_aea8a68391003771074af8ff33dee342
#
_entry.id   aea8a68391003771074af8ff33dee342
#
_cell.length_a   1.000
_cell.length_b   1.000
_cell.length_c   1.000
_cell.angle_alpha   90.00
_cell.angle_beta   90.00
_cell.angle_gamma   90.00
#
_symmetry.space_group_name_H-M   'P 1'
#
loop_
_entity.id
_entity.type
_entity.pdbx_description
1 polymer ?
#
loop_
_entity_poly.entity_id
_entity_poly.type
_entity_poly.pdbx_seq_one_letter_code
_entity_poly.pdbx_strand_id
1 'polypeptide(L)'
;THSLWAQMEGRAIVGTLARTRLALRPANTLAWEDWKAAHPGGKVLSRETGHARRYGVNPYEGYDQPGVNPFLFQGRPDQRRPPKERVVGVSVGGAARAYPWPALMRNPVIHDTLGAEPLVIFYRPGTLSALDDARMDRSRAVGATAVFSRVVAGKTLTFEAVADGFRDRETGTVWNLLGHAIRGPLAGKRLRAIPHVDAFWFAWAAFHPSTAIHENR
;
A
#
# COMPACT_ATOMS: atom_id res chain seq x y z
N THR A 1 -16.85 -17.94 17.52
CA THR A 1 -15.50 -18.15 18.13
C THR A 1 -15.18 -17.15 19.23
N HIS A 2 -15.92 -16.03 19.34
CA HIS A 2 -15.67 -14.94 20.31
C HIS A 2 -14.18 -14.51 20.34
N SER A 3 -13.54 -14.45 19.17
CA SER A 3 -12.13 -14.10 19.06
C SER A 3 -11.96 -12.68 18.51
N LEU A 4 -11.07 -11.93 19.15
CA LEU A 4 -10.66 -10.60 18.68
C LEU A 4 -9.35 -10.71 17.89
N TRP A 5 -9.26 -9.95 16.81
CA TRP A 5 -8.16 -9.99 15.87
C TRP A 5 -7.50 -8.63 15.74
N ALA A 6 -6.16 -8.60 15.83
CA ALA A 6 -5.38 -7.42 15.44
C ALA A 6 -5.30 -7.38 13.91
N GLN A 7 -5.97 -6.41 13.29
CA GLN A 7 -6.04 -6.31 11.83
C GLN A 7 -4.65 -6.16 11.18
N MET A 8 -3.79 -5.32 11.74
CA MET A 8 -2.45 -5.05 11.20
C MET A 8 -1.56 -6.30 11.16
N GLU A 9 -1.74 -7.22 12.12
CA GLU A 9 -0.93 -8.44 12.21
C GLU A 9 -1.65 -9.67 11.65
N GLY A 10 -2.95 -9.59 11.38
CA GLY A 10 -3.77 -10.76 11.07
C GLY A 10 -3.75 -11.82 12.16
N ARG A 11 -3.56 -11.44 13.43
CA ARG A 11 -3.39 -12.35 14.56
C ARG A 11 -4.56 -12.25 15.53
N ALA A 12 -5.10 -13.39 15.95
CA ALA A 12 -6.07 -13.45 17.03
C ALA A 12 -5.37 -13.22 18.37
N ILE A 13 -5.84 -12.23 19.13
CA ILE A 13 -5.26 -11.81 20.41
C ILE A 13 -6.03 -12.35 21.61
N VAL A 14 -7.35 -12.56 21.46
CA VAL A 14 -8.25 -13.04 22.51
C VAL A 14 -9.22 -14.06 21.93
N GLY A 15 -9.74 -14.96 22.75
CA GLY A 15 -10.78 -15.93 22.42
C GLY A 15 -10.23 -17.30 22.03
N THR A 16 -11.12 -18.18 21.54
CA THR A 16 -10.79 -19.58 21.23
C THR A 16 -9.72 -19.75 20.15
N LEU A 17 -9.56 -18.73 19.27
CA LEU A 17 -8.56 -18.71 18.21
C LEU A 17 -7.32 -17.91 18.57
N ALA A 18 -7.13 -17.52 19.84
CA ALA A 18 -5.96 -16.76 20.26
C ALA A 18 -4.65 -17.40 19.74
N ARG A 19 -3.71 -16.55 19.27
CA ARG A 19 -2.43 -16.92 18.63
C ARG A 19 -2.55 -17.45 17.18
N THR A 20 -3.74 -17.76 16.67
CA THR A 20 -3.91 -18.09 15.25
C THR A 20 -3.52 -16.91 14.37
N ARG A 21 -2.85 -17.17 13.25
CA ARG A 21 -2.47 -16.17 12.24
C ARG A 21 -3.20 -16.42 10.93
N LEU A 22 -3.71 -15.36 10.34
CA LEU A 22 -4.24 -15.36 8.98
C LEU A 22 -3.09 -15.13 7.98
N ALA A 23 -3.21 -15.74 6.81
CA ALA A 23 -2.33 -15.42 5.69
C ALA A 23 -2.69 -14.04 5.14
N LEU A 24 -1.78 -13.08 5.27
CA LEU A 24 -1.94 -11.76 4.68
C LEU A 24 -1.89 -11.86 3.16
N ARG A 25 -2.80 -11.16 2.50
CA ARG A 25 -2.83 -11.02 1.05
C ARG A 25 -2.42 -9.61 0.66
N PRO A 26 -1.61 -9.44 -0.40
CA PRO A 26 -1.34 -8.11 -0.92
C PRO A 26 -2.63 -7.40 -1.32
N ALA A 27 -2.77 -6.15 -0.92
CA ALA A 27 -3.90 -5.30 -1.28
C ALA A 27 -3.38 -3.90 -1.62
N ASN A 28 -3.88 -3.32 -2.71
CA ASN A 28 -3.50 -2.01 -3.18
C ASN A 28 -4.71 -1.08 -3.14
N THR A 29 -4.49 0.17 -2.74
CA THR A 29 -5.47 1.25 -2.89
C THR A 29 -5.20 1.96 -4.21
N LEU A 30 -6.19 1.98 -5.10
CA LEU A 30 -6.04 2.49 -6.47
C LEU A 30 -7.14 3.49 -6.80
N ALA A 31 -6.93 4.30 -7.84
CA ALA A 31 -8.00 5.01 -8.50
C ALA A 31 -8.98 4.03 -9.16
N TRP A 32 -10.26 4.38 -9.16
CA TRP A 32 -11.31 3.55 -9.76
C TRP A 32 -11.08 3.26 -11.25
N GLU A 33 -10.57 4.24 -12.00
CA GLU A 33 -10.23 4.08 -13.41
C GLU A 33 -9.17 3.01 -13.65
N ASP A 34 -8.16 2.94 -12.78
CA ASP A 34 -7.10 1.93 -12.85
C ASP A 34 -7.64 0.53 -12.59
N TRP A 35 -8.50 0.43 -11.57
CA TRP A 35 -9.14 -0.84 -11.27
C TRP A 35 -10.01 -1.32 -12.43
N LYS A 36 -10.82 -0.44 -13.03
CA LYS A 36 -11.63 -0.75 -14.21
C LYS A 36 -10.78 -1.22 -15.39
N ALA A 37 -9.69 -0.51 -15.66
CA ALA A 37 -8.79 -0.87 -16.77
C ALA A 37 -8.17 -2.26 -16.58
N ALA A 38 -7.81 -2.60 -15.33
CA ALA A 38 -7.25 -3.91 -15.00
C ALA A 38 -8.29 -5.03 -14.91
N HIS A 39 -9.56 -4.69 -14.64
CA HIS A 39 -10.65 -5.63 -14.40
C HIS A 39 -11.92 -5.22 -15.17
N PRO A 40 -11.93 -5.25 -16.52
CA PRO A 40 -13.06 -4.75 -17.34
C PRO A 40 -14.36 -5.51 -17.08
N GLY A 41 -14.31 -6.79 -16.70
CA GLY A 41 -15.45 -7.60 -16.27
C GLY A 41 -15.75 -7.57 -14.78
N GLY A 42 -15.05 -6.71 -14.02
CA GLY A 42 -15.21 -6.63 -12.58
C GLY A 42 -16.58 -6.09 -12.16
N LYS A 43 -17.05 -6.55 -11.01
CA LYS A 43 -18.31 -6.10 -10.42
C LYS A 43 -18.05 -5.22 -9.21
N VAL A 44 -18.91 -4.25 -8.99
CA VAL A 44 -18.90 -3.35 -7.82
C VAL A 44 -20.24 -3.44 -7.12
N LEU A 45 -20.23 -3.29 -5.80
CA LEU A 45 -21.45 -3.30 -5.01
C LEU A 45 -22.38 -2.15 -5.45
N SER A 46 -23.67 -2.46 -5.70
CA SER A 46 -24.69 -1.45 -5.97
C SER A 46 -24.89 -0.53 -4.77
N ARG A 47 -25.37 0.69 -5.04
CA ARG A 47 -25.84 1.59 -3.98
C ARG A 47 -27.18 1.15 -3.39
N GLU A 48 -27.91 0.31 -4.09
CA GLU A 48 -29.18 -0.29 -3.65
C GLU A 48 -28.91 -1.47 -2.71
N THR A 49 -28.47 -1.18 -1.49
CA THR A 49 -28.09 -2.19 -0.48
C THR A 49 -29.20 -2.51 0.51
N GLY A 50 -30.40 -1.91 0.37
CA GLY A 50 -31.47 -1.97 1.36
C GLY A 50 -31.27 -1.06 2.59
N HIS A 51 -30.19 -0.29 2.62
CA HIS A 51 -29.90 0.65 3.69
C HIS A 51 -29.86 2.08 3.18
N ALA A 52 -30.54 3.00 3.88
CA ALA A 52 -30.47 4.44 3.59
C ALA A 52 -29.13 5.02 4.11
N ARG A 53 -28.15 5.13 3.23
CA ARG A 53 -26.85 5.71 3.53
C ARG A 53 -26.45 6.75 2.49
N ARG A 54 -25.68 7.75 2.91
CA ARG A 54 -25.12 8.78 2.00
C ARG A 54 -23.88 8.23 1.30
N TYR A 55 -24.09 7.29 0.36
CA TYR A 55 -22.99 6.72 -0.44
C TYR A 55 -22.29 7.82 -1.27
N GLY A 56 -20.96 7.74 -1.35
CA GLY A 56 -20.14 8.69 -2.11
C GLY A 56 -19.73 9.94 -1.33
N VAL A 57 -20.10 10.03 -0.05
CA VAL A 57 -19.62 11.08 0.86
C VAL A 57 -18.64 10.48 1.85
N ASN A 58 -17.45 11.06 1.96
CA ASN A 58 -16.44 10.65 2.94
C ASN A 58 -16.86 11.12 4.35
N PRO A 59 -17.06 10.19 5.33
CA PRO A 59 -17.39 10.58 6.70
C PRO A 59 -16.16 11.01 7.53
N TYR A 60 -14.94 10.92 6.98
CA TYR A 60 -13.68 11.20 7.66
C TYR A 60 -12.94 12.40 7.04
N GLU A 61 -13.69 13.45 6.70
CA GLU A 61 -13.14 14.67 6.11
C GLU A 61 -11.97 15.22 6.93
N GLY A 62 -10.86 15.52 6.25
CA GLY A 62 -9.64 16.06 6.86
C GLY A 62 -8.88 15.10 7.78
N TYR A 63 -9.28 13.82 7.82
CA TYR A 63 -8.65 12.87 8.76
C TYR A 63 -7.16 12.64 8.46
N ASP A 64 -6.73 12.71 7.23
CA ASP A 64 -5.38 12.33 6.80
C ASP A 64 -4.37 13.49 6.75
N GLN A 65 -4.60 14.56 7.49
CA GLN A 65 -3.64 15.66 7.63
C GLN A 65 -2.41 15.18 8.45
N PRO A 66 -1.18 15.20 7.91
CA PRO A 66 -0.03 14.52 8.49
C PRO A 66 0.32 14.93 9.92
N GLY A 67 0.22 16.22 10.25
CA GLY A 67 0.59 16.77 11.55
C GLY A 67 -0.48 16.65 12.64
N VAL A 68 -1.68 16.16 12.31
CA VAL A 68 -2.78 16.05 13.26
C VAL A 68 -2.69 14.72 14.01
N ASN A 69 -2.79 14.76 15.33
CA ASN A 69 -2.80 13.53 16.14
C ASN A 69 -4.05 12.67 15.84
N PRO A 70 -3.91 11.35 15.83
CA PRO A 70 -5.05 10.44 15.68
C PRO A 70 -5.90 10.46 16.94
N PHE A 71 -7.15 10.93 16.85
CA PHE A 71 -8.01 11.21 18.02
C PHE A 71 -8.46 9.96 18.80
N LEU A 72 -8.41 8.76 18.18
CA LEU A 72 -8.74 7.49 18.84
C LEU A 72 -7.50 6.70 19.29
N PHE A 73 -6.30 7.22 19.07
CA PHE A 73 -5.08 6.53 19.46
C PHE A 73 -4.76 6.83 20.94
N GLN A 74 -4.77 5.79 21.75
CA GLN A 74 -4.40 5.90 23.18
C GLN A 74 -2.89 5.67 23.31
N GLY A 75 -2.16 6.70 23.69
CA GLY A 75 -0.72 6.66 23.86
C GLY A 75 -0.01 7.82 23.14
N ARG A 76 1.31 7.79 23.18
CA ARG A 76 2.15 8.75 22.45
C ARG A 76 2.51 8.15 21.09
N PRO A 77 2.16 8.82 19.97
CA PRO A 77 2.65 8.40 18.67
C PRO A 77 4.19 8.42 18.62
N ASP A 78 4.76 7.50 17.88
CA ASP A 78 6.20 7.50 17.61
C ASP A 78 6.60 8.80 16.90
N GLN A 79 7.64 9.48 17.45
CA GLN A 79 8.04 10.84 17.04
C GLN A 79 8.99 10.86 15.83
N ARG A 80 9.45 9.71 15.34
CA ARG A 80 10.37 9.64 14.19
C ARG A 80 9.78 10.24 12.91
N ARG A 81 8.45 10.26 12.78
CA ARG A 81 7.71 10.85 11.64
C ARG A 81 6.42 11.51 12.12
N PRO A 82 5.83 12.43 11.33
CA PRO A 82 4.50 12.95 11.61
C PRO A 82 3.47 11.82 11.75
N PRO A 83 2.57 11.87 12.76
CA PRO A 83 1.73 10.70 13.11
C PRO A 83 0.88 10.17 11.95
N LYS A 84 0.34 11.05 11.12
CA LYS A 84 -0.48 10.66 9.97
C LYS A 84 0.25 10.76 8.63
N GLU A 85 1.58 10.79 8.64
CA GLU A 85 2.33 10.62 7.41
C GLU A 85 2.07 9.21 6.85
N ARG A 86 1.76 9.12 5.56
CA ARG A 86 1.53 7.83 4.90
C ARG A 86 2.84 7.11 4.70
N VAL A 87 2.82 5.82 4.99
CA VAL A 87 3.95 4.91 4.78
C VAL A 87 3.48 3.63 4.12
N VAL A 88 4.33 3.04 3.29
CA VAL A 88 4.22 1.65 2.88
C VAL A 88 4.99 0.82 3.89
N GLY A 89 4.28 0.05 4.70
CA GLY A 89 4.87 -0.85 5.68
C GLY A 89 5.06 -2.25 5.09
N VAL A 90 6.27 -2.77 5.11
CA VAL A 90 6.59 -4.12 4.64
C VAL A 90 7.24 -4.92 5.76
N SER A 91 6.75 -6.14 5.97
CA SER A 91 7.33 -7.09 6.92
C SER A 91 7.59 -8.43 6.23
N VAL A 92 8.85 -8.83 6.15
CA VAL A 92 9.29 -10.05 5.48
C VAL A 92 10.41 -10.69 6.30
N GLY A 93 10.31 -12.01 6.56
CA GLY A 93 11.37 -12.76 7.23
C GLY A 93 11.73 -12.24 8.63
N GLY A 94 10.78 -11.63 9.35
CA GLY A 94 11.01 -11.02 10.66
C GLY A 94 11.59 -9.60 10.63
N ALA A 95 12.02 -9.11 9.47
CA ALA A 95 12.42 -7.72 9.28
C ALA A 95 11.22 -6.85 8.89
N ALA A 96 11.15 -5.62 9.42
CA ALA A 96 10.12 -4.65 9.10
C ALA A 96 10.74 -3.31 8.67
N ARG A 97 10.21 -2.72 7.59
CA ARG A 97 10.63 -1.42 7.10
C ARG A 97 9.45 -0.60 6.61
N ALA A 98 9.46 0.69 6.94
CA ALA A 98 8.52 1.68 6.44
C ALA A 98 9.16 2.50 5.33
N TYR A 99 8.42 2.71 4.24
CA TYR A 99 8.80 3.58 3.12
C TYR A 99 7.86 4.78 3.11
N PRO A 100 8.34 5.96 3.57
CA PRO A 100 7.50 7.16 3.62
C PRO A 100 7.05 7.62 2.24
N TRP A 101 5.80 7.97 2.08
CA TRP A 101 5.28 8.47 0.80
C TRP A 101 6.00 9.70 0.28
N PRO A 102 6.44 10.68 1.09
CA PRO A 102 7.29 11.76 0.58
C PRO A 102 8.59 11.28 -0.07
N ALA A 103 9.14 10.14 0.36
CA ALA A 103 10.30 9.53 -0.29
C ALA A 103 9.93 8.94 -1.65
N LEU A 104 8.79 8.23 -1.72
CA LEU A 104 8.26 7.64 -2.95
C LEU A 104 7.82 8.70 -3.97
N MET A 105 7.28 9.83 -3.51
CA MET A 105 6.95 10.96 -4.39
C MET A 105 8.18 11.53 -5.10
N ARG A 106 9.34 11.55 -4.44
CA ARG A 106 10.61 11.98 -5.04
C ARG A 106 11.24 10.91 -5.92
N ASN A 107 11.14 9.66 -5.49
CA ASN A 107 11.67 8.49 -6.19
C ASN A 107 10.56 7.46 -6.41
N PRO A 108 9.84 7.50 -7.54
CA PRO A 108 8.69 6.62 -7.80
C PRO A 108 9.01 5.12 -7.85
N VAL A 109 10.28 4.77 -7.85
CA VAL A 109 10.77 3.39 -7.83
C VAL A 109 11.85 3.26 -6.77
N ILE A 110 11.56 2.55 -5.69
CA ILE A 110 12.55 2.24 -4.66
C ILE A 110 12.89 0.75 -4.73
N HIS A 111 14.16 0.44 -4.94
CA HIS A 111 14.69 -0.91 -4.83
C HIS A 111 15.25 -1.13 -3.44
N ASP A 112 14.97 -2.30 -2.85
CA ASP A 112 15.49 -2.65 -1.55
C ASP A 112 15.69 -4.17 -1.43
N THR A 113 16.31 -4.58 -0.35
CA THR A 113 16.35 -5.96 0.12
C THR A 113 15.93 -5.98 1.57
N LEU A 114 14.85 -6.69 1.88
CA LEU A 114 14.32 -6.82 3.23
C LEU A 114 14.40 -8.30 3.66
N GLY A 115 15.22 -8.58 4.67
CA GLY A 115 15.64 -9.96 4.92
C GLY A 115 16.41 -10.51 3.71
N ALA A 116 15.95 -11.63 3.15
CA ALA A 116 16.51 -12.23 1.94
C ALA A 116 15.70 -11.89 0.66
N GLU A 117 14.68 -11.04 0.76
CA GLU A 117 13.76 -10.74 -0.34
C GLU A 117 14.19 -9.46 -1.08
N PRO A 118 14.66 -9.55 -2.34
CA PRO A 118 14.85 -8.38 -3.19
C PRO A 118 13.49 -7.85 -3.61
N LEU A 119 13.14 -6.64 -3.23
CA LEU A 119 11.83 -6.05 -3.50
C LEU A 119 11.94 -4.69 -4.21
N VAL A 120 10.84 -4.28 -4.79
CA VAL A 120 10.63 -2.96 -5.37
C VAL A 120 9.31 -2.39 -4.86
N ILE A 121 9.33 -1.11 -4.53
CA ILE A 121 8.14 -0.32 -4.26
C ILE A 121 7.90 0.59 -5.45
N PHE A 122 6.71 0.49 -6.04
CA PHE A 122 6.22 1.39 -7.07
C PHE A 122 5.33 2.45 -6.45
N TYR A 123 5.46 3.67 -6.93
CA TYR A 123 4.57 4.78 -6.65
C TYR A 123 4.10 5.42 -7.95
N ARG A 124 2.80 5.71 -8.04
CA ARG A 124 2.20 6.46 -9.14
C ARG A 124 1.37 7.60 -8.59
N PRO A 125 1.59 8.86 -9.03
CA PRO A 125 0.78 10.01 -8.63
C PRO A 125 -0.66 9.91 -9.18
N GLY A 126 -1.55 10.79 -8.71
CA GLY A 126 -2.88 11.03 -9.29
C GLY A 126 -4.04 10.44 -8.51
N THR A 127 -3.87 9.34 -7.76
CA THR A 127 -4.95 8.77 -6.94
C THR A 127 -5.34 9.76 -5.83
N LEU A 128 -6.64 10.10 -5.76
CA LEU A 128 -7.16 11.02 -4.76
C LEU A 128 -7.30 10.37 -3.39
N SER A 129 -7.13 11.18 -2.34
CA SER A 129 -7.33 10.69 -0.97
C SER A 129 -8.82 10.41 -0.72
N ALA A 130 -9.13 9.28 -0.08
CA ALA A 130 -10.45 8.97 0.42
C ALA A 130 -10.76 9.58 1.80
N LEU A 131 -9.83 10.38 2.38
CA LEU A 131 -9.89 10.87 3.76
C LEU A 131 -9.67 12.38 3.89
N ASP A 132 -9.61 13.11 2.75
CA ASP A 132 -9.29 14.54 2.71
C ASP A 132 -10.56 15.41 2.69
N ASP A 133 -11.31 15.40 1.60
CA ASP A 133 -12.54 16.20 1.44
C ASP A 133 -13.79 15.31 1.60
N ALA A 134 -14.91 15.88 2.01
CA ALA A 134 -16.21 15.21 2.03
C ALA A 134 -16.59 14.67 0.65
N ARG A 135 -16.24 15.40 -0.39
CA ARG A 135 -16.34 14.98 -1.80
C ARG A 135 -14.99 14.51 -2.30
N MET A 136 -14.83 13.20 -2.49
CA MET A 136 -13.56 12.60 -2.92
C MET A 136 -12.99 13.16 -4.22
N ASP A 137 -13.85 13.68 -5.13
CA ASP A 137 -13.41 14.32 -6.37
C ASP A 137 -12.72 15.68 -6.15
N ARG A 138 -12.80 16.26 -4.95
CA ARG A 138 -12.13 17.48 -4.52
C ARG A 138 -10.90 17.24 -3.65
N SER A 139 -10.66 15.99 -3.28
CA SER A 139 -9.55 15.61 -2.43
C SER A 139 -8.20 15.82 -3.12
N ARG A 140 -7.18 16.09 -2.32
CA ARG A 140 -5.81 16.17 -2.84
C ARG A 140 -5.36 14.82 -3.40
N ALA A 141 -4.51 14.87 -4.41
CA ALA A 141 -3.86 13.69 -4.94
C ALA A 141 -2.78 13.20 -3.96
N VAL A 142 -2.86 11.94 -3.57
CA VAL A 142 -1.89 11.28 -2.70
C VAL A 142 -1.09 10.22 -3.44
N GLY A 143 -1.61 9.70 -4.56
CA GLY A 143 -1.00 8.64 -5.35
C GLY A 143 -1.40 7.24 -4.90
N ALA A 144 -0.78 6.24 -5.51
CA ALA A 144 -0.98 4.83 -5.22
C ALA A 144 0.35 4.08 -5.20
N THR A 145 0.43 3.03 -4.40
CA THR A 145 1.65 2.24 -4.19
C THR A 145 1.42 0.76 -4.46
N ALA A 146 2.50 0.03 -4.76
CA ALA A 146 2.50 -1.42 -4.82
C ALA A 146 3.89 -1.96 -4.51
N VAL A 147 3.96 -3.16 -3.95
CA VAL A 147 5.22 -3.81 -3.58
C VAL A 147 5.33 -5.18 -4.24
N PHE A 148 6.47 -5.43 -4.87
CA PHE A 148 6.72 -6.67 -5.59
C PHE A 148 8.11 -7.23 -5.29
N SER A 149 8.23 -8.55 -5.43
CA SER A 149 9.53 -9.18 -5.61
C SER A 149 10.15 -8.75 -6.94
N ARG A 150 11.45 -8.49 -6.92
CA ARG A 150 12.19 -8.18 -8.14
C ARG A 150 12.61 -9.43 -8.91
N VAL A 151 12.42 -10.61 -8.34
CA VAL A 151 12.87 -11.88 -8.97
C VAL A 151 11.80 -12.39 -9.95
N VAL A 152 12.16 -12.43 -11.23
CA VAL A 152 11.33 -12.96 -12.31
C VAL A 152 12.13 -14.00 -13.10
N ALA A 153 11.63 -15.21 -13.19
CA ALA A 153 12.31 -16.31 -13.89
C ALA A 153 13.79 -16.48 -13.49
N GLY A 154 14.09 -16.36 -12.19
CA GLY A 154 15.45 -16.50 -11.64
C GLY A 154 16.36 -15.28 -11.83
N LYS A 155 15.91 -14.20 -12.45
CA LYS A 155 16.65 -12.94 -12.61
C LYS A 155 16.11 -11.87 -11.69
N THR A 156 16.99 -11.06 -11.09
CA THR A 156 16.60 -9.88 -10.32
C THR A 156 16.53 -8.69 -11.25
N LEU A 157 15.34 -8.11 -11.42
CA LEU A 157 15.09 -7.00 -12.30
C LEU A 157 15.34 -5.65 -11.61
N THR A 158 15.75 -4.65 -12.42
CA THR A 158 15.94 -3.26 -12.02
C THR A 158 14.95 -2.38 -12.79
N PHE A 159 14.16 -1.61 -12.08
CA PHE A 159 13.05 -0.84 -12.63
C PHE A 159 13.34 0.66 -12.66
N GLU A 160 12.71 1.36 -13.58
CA GLU A 160 12.63 2.82 -13.64
C GLU A 160 11.22 3.25 -13.99
N ALA A 161 10.80 4.42 -13.52
CA ALA A 161 9.51 4.98 -13.87
C ALA A 161 9.54 5.51 -15.31
N VAL A 162 8.47 5.22 -16.07
CA VAL A 162 8.23 5.74 -17.42
C VAL A 162 6.81 6.32 -17.49
N ALA A 163 6.48 7.03 -18.57
CA ALA A 163 5.20 7.74 -18.68
C ALA A 163 3.97 6.84 -18.49
N ASP A 164 4.02 5.61 -18.97
CA ASP A 164 2.92 4.63 -18.97
C ASP A 164 3.10 3.48 -17.95
N GLY A 165 4.06 3.61 -17.03
CA GLY A 165 4.29 2.59 -16.00
C GLY A 165 5.71 2.52 -15.49
N PHE A 166 6.23 1.30 -15.40
CA PHE A 166 7.57 1.00 -14.88
C PHE A 166 8.28 0.08 -15.86
N ARG A 167 9.49 0.41 -16.28
CA ARG A 167 10.27 -0.39 -17.24
C ARG A 167 11.38 -1.12 -16.51
N ASP A 168 11.53 -2.43 -16.73
CA ASP A 168 12.73 -3.13 -16.31
C ASP A 168 13.86 -2.91 -17.32
N ARG A 169 15.08 -2.76 -16.80
CA ARG A 169 16.28 -2.49 -17.64
C ARG A 169 16.81 -3.73 -18.32
N GLU A 170 16.58 -4.90 -17.73
CA GLU A 170 17.12 -6.17 -18.20
C GLU A 170 16.45 -6.67 -19.48
N THR A 171 15.15 -6.39 -19.63
CA THR A 171 14.38 -6.85 -20.81
C THR A 171 13.70 -5.71 -21.57
N GLY A 172 13.63 -4.51 -20.99
CA GLY A 172 12.87 -3.38 -21.55
C GLY A 172 11.36 -3.55 -21.47
N THR A 173 10.86 -4.54 -20.71
CA THR A 173 9.43 -4.75 -20.52
C THR A 173 8.83 -3.63 -19.68
N VAL A 174 7.64 -3.16 -20.07
CA VAL A 174 6.85 -2.17 -19.33
C VAL A 174 5.78 -2.87 -18.50
N TRP A 175 5.71 -2.47 -17.25
CA TRP A 175 4.82 -3.01 -16.21
C TRP A 175 3.89 -1.92 -15.71
N ASN A 176 2.62 -2.25 -15.48
CA ASN A 176 1.70 -1.33 -14.82
C ASN A 176 1.88 -1.33 -13.29
N LEU A 177 1.17 -0.45 -12.59
CA LEU A 177 1.23 -0.36 -11.12
C LEU A 177 0.81 -1.66 -10.42
N LEU A 178 0.01 -2.51 -11.05
CA LEU A 178 -0.42 -3.80 -10.51
C LEU A 178 0.59 -4.94 -10.78
N GLY A 179 1.77 -4.62 -11.32
CA GLY A 179 2.82 -5.58 -11.62
C GLY A 179 2.50 -6.48 -12.82
N HIS A 180 1.60 -6.06 -13.71
CA HIS A 180 1.36 -6.78 -14.96
C HIS A 180 2.27 -6.23 -16.07
N ALA A 181 2.96 -7.12 -16.77
CA ALA A 181 3.74 -6.77 -17.95
C ALA A 181 2.78 -6.46 -19.12
N ILE A 182 2.70 -5.17 -19.49
CA ILE A 182 1.76 -4.66 -20.49
C ILE A 182 2.38 -4.58 -21.90
N ARG A 183 3.71 -4.52 -21.99
CA ARG A 183 4.44 -4.44 -23.26
C ARG A 183 5.87 -4.95 -23.10
N GLY A 184 6.42 -5.55 -24.13
CA GLY A 184 7.80 -6.01 -24.18
C GLY A 184 7.94 -7.53 -24.11
N PRO A 185 9.18 -8.05 -23.99
CA PRO A 185 9.46 -9.49 -24.05
C PRO A 185 8.77 -10.34 -22.97
N LEU A 186 8.42 -9.74 -21.82
CA LEU A 186 7.71 -10.44 -20.75
C LEU A 186 6.21 -10.14 -20.72
N ALA A 187 5.64 -9.56 -21.79
CA ALA A 187 4.21 -9.23 -21.85
C ALA A 187 3.33 -10.42 -21.41
N GLY A 188 2.30 -10.15 -20.59
CA GLY A 188 1.43 -11.15 -19.99
C GLY A 188 1.96 -11.78 -18.70
N LYS A 189 3.23 -11.58 -18.32
CA LYS A 189 3.76 -11.99 -17.02
C LYS A 189 3.28 -11.08 -15.90
N ARG A 190 3.43 -11.56 -14.66
CA ARG A 190 3.09 -10.80 -13.46
C ARG A 190 4.24 -10.87 -12.46
N LEU A 191 4.53 -9.75 -11.82
CA LEU A 191 5.41 -9.71 -10.66
C LEU A 191 4.72 -10.40 -9.48
N ARG A 192 5.50 -11.07 -8.64
CA ARG A 192 5.00 -11.64 -7.39
C ARG A 192 4.78 -10.52 -6.39
N ALA A 193 3.54 -10.27 -6.03
CA ALA A 193 3.21 -9.25 -5.03
C ALA A 193 3.70 -9.65 -3.63
N ILE A 194 4.22 -8.67 -2.91
CA ILE A 194 4.65 -8.78 -1.51
C ILE A 194 3.56 -8.21 -0.62
N PRO A 195 3.10 -8.91 0.42
CA PRO A 195 2.19 -8.36 1.41
C PRO A 195 2.77 -7.08 2.02
N HIS A 196 2.00 -6.02 1.99
CA HIS A 196 2.34 -4.72 2.53
C HIS A 196 1.09 -4.01 3.04
N VAL A 197 1.27 -2.93 3.75
CA VAL A 197 0.17 -2.12 4.29
C VAL A 197 0.44 -0.66 3.96
N ASP A 198 -0.50 -0.01 3.26
CA ASP A 198 -0.57 1.45 3.19
C ASP A 198 -1.19 1.94 4.50
N ALA A 199 -0.39 2.52 5.36
CA ALA A 199 -0.80 2.94 6.71
C ALA A 199 -0.37 4.36 7.01
N PHE A 200 -0.95 4.94 8.07
CA PHE A 200 -0.36 6.09 8.74
C PHE A 200 0.78 5.66 9.64
N TRP A 201 1.79 6.51 9.79
CA TRP A 201 2.96 6.22 10.60
C TRP A 201 2.62 5.75 12.02
N PHE A 202 1.70 6.44 12.71
CA PHE A 202 1.32 6.07 14.07
C PHE A 202 0.80 4.62 14.17
N ALA A 203 0.03 4.19 13.18
CA ALA A 203 -0.54 2.84 13.14
C ALA A 203 0.52 1.79 12.85
N TRP A 204 1.40 2.04 11.86
CA TRP A 204 2.49 1.13 11.54
C TRP A 204 3.46 0.98 12.70
N ALA A 205 3.94 2.10 13.28
CA ALA A 205 4.93 2.11 14.35
C ALA A 205 4.41 1.47 15.65
N ALA A 206 3.10 1.55 15.93
CA ALA A 206 2.50 0.91 17.09
C ALA A 206 2.62 -0.64 17.05
N PHE A 207 2.55 -1.24 15.86
CA PHE A 207 2.70 -2.69 15.68
C PHE A 207 4.14 -3.12 15.34
N HIS A 208 4.96 -2.20 14.87
CA HIS A 208 6.35 -2.41 14.48
C HIS A 208 7.27 -1.35 15.10
N PRO A 209 7.41 -1.30 16.44
CA PRO A 209 8.16 -0.22 17.11
C PRO A 209 9.63 -0.17 16.72
N SER A 210 10.24 -1.31 16.39
CA SER A 210 11.62 -1.41 15.92
C SER A 210 11.77 -1.33 14.39
N THR A 211 10.72 -0.94 13.67
CA THR A 211 10.77 -0.83 12.20
C THR A 211 11.89 0.13 11.76
N ALA A 212 12.65 -0.27 10.76
CA ALA A 212 13.52 0.66 10.05
C ALA A 212 12.68 1.61 9.19
N ILE A 213 13.19 2.81 8.94
CA ILE A 213 12.60 3.77 8.02
C ILE A 213 13.54 3.88 6.81
N HIS A 214 12.97 3.80 5.61
CA HIS A 214 13.73 4.06 4.40
C HIS A 214 14.06 5.56 4.32
N GLU A 215 15.33 5.88 4.33
CA GLU A 215 15.85 7.23 4.13
C GLU A 215 16.40 7.31 2.70
N ASN A 216 15.98 8.34 1.96
CA ASN A 216 16.60 8.64 0.68
C ASN A 216 18.05 9.10 0.96
N ARG A 217 19.00 8.30 0.60
CA ARG A 217 20.40 8.71 0.49
C ARG A 217 20.61 9.46 -0.80
#